data_aa5b46e229d254189d638d0c3a5b129a
#
_entry.id   aa5b46e229d254189d638d0c3a5b129a
#
_cell.length_a   1.000
_cell.length_b   1.000
_cell.length_c   1.000
_cell.angle_alpha   90.00
_cell.angle_beta   90.00
_cell.angle_gamma   90.00
#
_symmetry.space_group_name_H-M   'P 1'
#
loop_
_entity.id
_entity.type
_entity.pdbx_description
1 polymer ?
#
loop_
_entity_poly.entity_id
_entity_poly.type
_entity_poly.pdbx_seq_one_letter_code
_entity_poly.pdbx_strand_id
1 'polypeptide(L)'
;CSSDLDIDANHLNAAKNQVNGRYRNSSCKGYTDFRELMADSSIDAVMLALPDHWHGIIAAAAARAGKDIYGEKPLTHTLREGRILCGTVNRYGIIWQTGSWQRSESNFRFACQLVRNGRIGRVHTIEVGLPAGHSDFGNTRGQETMGPPPAELDYETWLGPAPWAPYCPARVHKNWRWIYDYGGGQLMDWVGHHV
;
A
#
# COMPACT_ATOMS: atom_id res chain seq x y z
N CYS A 1 8.08 -15.35 -4.64
CA CYS A 1 7.10 -14.64 -5.45
C CYS A 1 6.98 -15.34 -6.80
N SER A 2 5.77 -15.70 -7.19
CA SER A 2 5.50 -16.36 -8.48
C SER A 2 4.96 -15.40 -9.53
N SER A 3 4.50 -14.24 -9.09
CA SER A 3 3.80 -13.27 -9.93
C SER A 3 3.97 -11.86 -9.38
N ASP A 4 3.82 -10.89 -10.26
CA ASP A 4 3.75 -9.48 -9.91
C ASP A 4 2.65 -8.80 -10.71
N LEU A 5 2.11 -7.70 -10.18
CA LEU A 5 1.09 -6.90 -10.85
C LEU A 5 1.43 -5.43 -10.68
N ASP A 6 1.47 -4.70 -11.78
CA ASP A 6 1.53 -3.25 -11.79
C ASP A 6 0.83 -2.72 -13.05
N ILE A 7 0.25 -1.55 -12.93
CA ILE A 7 -0.39 -0.82 -14.04
C ILE A 7 0.60 0.09 -14.78
N ASP A 8 1.83 0.21 -14.28
CA ASP A 8 2.96 0.80 -14.97
C ASP A 8 3.85 -0.32 -15.53
N ALA A 9 3.94 -0.38 -16.85
CA ALA A 9 4.68 -1.45 -17.55
C ALA A 9 6.18 -1.46 -17.21
N ASN A 10 6.77 -0.31 -16.89
CA ASN A 10 8.17 -0.23 -16.49
C ASN A 10 8.37 -0.84 -15.09
N HIS A 11 7.47 -0.53 -14.15
CA HIS A 11 7.51 -1.10 -12.81
C HIS A 11 7.29 -2.61 -12.84
N LEU A 12 6.28 -3.07 -13.57
CA LEU A 12 6.00 -4.50 -13.75
C LEU A 12 7.21 -5.26 -14.31
N ASN A 13 7.82 -4.73 -15.37
CA ASN A 13 8.99 -5.37 -15.98
C ASN A 13 10.20 -5.36 -15.04
N ALA A 14 10.43 -4.28 -14.30
CA ALA A 14 11.50 -4.19 -13.32
C ALA A 14 11.33 -5.23 -12.20
N ALA A 15 10.13 -5.35 -11.63
CA ALA A 15 9.81 -6.33 -10.60
C ALA A 15 9.96 -7.77 -11.09
N LYS A 16 9.43 -8.09 -12.27
CA LYS A 16 9.60 -9.42 -12.90
C LYS A 16 11.08 -9.77 -13.11
N ASN A 17 11.86 -8.83 -13.61
CA ASN A 17 13.30 -9.04 -13.83
C ASN A 17 14.05 -9.27 -12.51
N GLN A 18 13.70 -8.54 -11.45
CA GLN A 18 14.27 -8.73 -10.13
C GLN A 18 13.94 -10.12 -9.56
N VAL A 19 12.69 -10.55 -9.65
CA VAL A 19 12.25 -11.87 -9.19
C VAL A 19 12.95 -12.98 -9.97
N ASN A 20 12.92 -12.90 -11.31
CA ASN A 20 13.54 -13.87 -12.18
C ASN A 20 15.07 -13.95 -11.97
N GLY A 21 15.73 -12.81 -11.79
CA GLY A 21 17.15 -12.75 -11.47
C GLY A 21 17.49 -13.40 -10.12
N ARG A 22 16.64 -13.17 -9.10
CA ARG A 22 16.81 -13.78 -7.76
C ARG A 22 16.68 -15.29 -7.78
N TYR A 23 15.70 -15.81 -8.52
CA TYR A 23 15.45 -17.25 -8.64
C TYR A 23 16.19 -17.91 -9.82
N ARG A 24 16.89 -17.12 -10.62
CA ARG A 24 17.64 -17.59 -11.81
C ARG A 24 16.76 -18.38 -12.79
N ASN A 25 15.57 -17.85 -13.04
CA ASN A 25 14.61 -18.40 -14.00
C ASN A 25 13.84 -17.26 -14.71
N SER A 26 12.82 -17.60 -15.49
CA SER A 26 11.95 -16.68 -16.20
C SER A 26 10.46 -16.94 -15.91
N SER A 27 10.16 -17.51 -14.76
CA SER A 27 8.81 -18.02 -14.45
C SER A 27 7.89 -16.99 -13.78
N CYS A 28 8.37 -15.80 -13.43
CA CYS A 28 7.52 -14.78 -12.84
C CYS A 28 6.47 -14.29 -13.84
N LYS A 29 5.20 -14.55 -13.56
CA LYS A 29 4.08 -14.03 -14.35
C LYS A 29 3.87 -12.56 -14.08
N GLY A 30 3.44 -11.79 -15.08
CA GLY A 30 3.04 -10.39 -14.94
C GLY A 30 1.56 -10.22 -15.24
N TYR A 31 0.91 -9.38 -14.45
CA TYR A 31 -0.49 -9.02 -14.64
C TYR A 31 -0.62 -7.49 -14.71
N THR A 32 -1.57 -7.00 -15.47
CA THR A 32 -1.95 -5.58 -15.50
C THR A 32 -3.36 -5.34 -14.95
N ASP A 33 -4.16 -6.39 -14.85
CA ASP A 33 -5.49 -6.38 -14.23
C ASP A 33 -5.47 -7.27 -12.98
N PHE A 34 -5.81 -6.68 -11.82
CA PHE A 34 -5.86 -7.43 -10.56
C PHE A 34 -6.89 -8.58 -10.58
N ARG A 35 -7.93 -8.48 -11.40
CA ARG A 35 -8.96 -9.50 -11.52
C ARG A 35 -8.40 -10.80 -12.11
N GLU A 36 -7.48 -10.68 -13.06
CA GLU A 36 -6.79 -11.83 -13.64
C GLU A 36 -5.88 -12.51 -12.59
N LEU A 37 -5.13 -11.72 -11.81
CA LEU A 37 -4.33 -12.25 -10.72
C LEU A 37 -5.20 -12.94 -9.67
N MET A 38 -6.33 -12.36 -9.29
CA MET A 38 -7.26 -12.96 -8.33
C MET A 38 -7.89 -14.26 -8.85
N ALA A 39 -8.08 -14.37 -10.14
CA ALA A 39 -8.63 -15.60 -10.78
C ALA A 39 -7.59 -16.72 -10.91
N ASP A 40 -6.30 -16.45 -10.80
CA ASP A 40 -5.26 -17.48 -10.88
C ASP A 40 -5.26 -18.34 -9.61
N SER A 41 -5.71 -19.59 -9.76
CA SER A 41 -5.78 -20.57 -8.67
C SER A 41 -4.42 -21.07 -8.18
N SER A 42 -3.34 -20.77 -8.89
CA SER A 42 -1.97 -21.12 -8.48
C SER A 42 -1.38 -20.13 -7.45
N ILE A 43 -2.11 -19.05 -7.14
CA ILE A 43 -1.71 -18.03 -6.17
C ILE A 43 -2.53 -18.22 -4.89
N ASP A 44 -1.87 -18.58 -3.80
CA ASP A 44 -2.51 -18.81 -2.49
C ASP A 44 -2.59 -17.52 -1.65
N ALA A 45 -1.61 -16.64 -1.78
CA ALA A 45 -1.52 -15.43 -0.99
C ALA A 45 -1.01 -14.25 -1.81
N VAL A 46 -1.40 -13.04 -1.41
CA VAL A 46 -0.98 -11.78 -2.05
C VAL A 46 -0.39 -10.80 -1.04
N MET A 47 0.60 -10.04 -1.50
CA MET A 47 1.08 -8.86 -0.81
C MET A 47 0.54 -7.62 -1.52
N LEU A 48 -0.12 -6.74 -0.77
CA LEU A 48 -0.72 -5.51 -1.29
C LEU A 48 0.07 -4.30 -0.80
N ALA A 49 0.64 -3.54 -1.74
CA ALA A 49 1.34 -2.29 -1.51
C ALA A 49 0.87 -1.27 -2.56
N LEU A 50 -0.26 -0.66 -2.32
CA LEU A 50 -1.04 0.11 -3.28
C LEU A 50 -1.22 1.56 -2.81
N PRO A 51 -1.65 2.48 -3.69
CA PRO A 51 -2.23 3.75 -3.23
C PRO A 51 -3.47 3.51 -2.35
N ASP A 52 -3.66 4.36 -1.32
CA ASP A 52 -4.66 4.12 -0.26
C ASP A 52 -6.07 3.89 -0.81
N HIS A 53 -6.46 4.63 -1.86
CA HIS A 53 -7.80 4.53 -2.48
C HIS A 53 -8.08 3.19 -3.16
N TRP A 54 -7.03 2.39 -3.45
CA TRP A 54 -7.18 1.05 -4.02
C TRP A 54 -7.16 -0.07 -2.98
N HIS A 55 -6.61 0.17 -1.78
CA HIS A 55 -6.40 -0.87 -0.78
C HIS A 55 -7.67 -1.64 -0.43
N GLY A 56 -8.75 -0.96 -0.07
CA GLY A 56 -9.99 -1.61 0.36
C GLY A 56 -10.62 -2.49 -0.73
N ILE A 57 -10.61 -2.01 -1.96
CA ILE A 57 -11.23 -2.68 -3.11
C ILE A 57 -10.48 -3.96 -3.46
N ILE A 58 -9.16 -3.85 -3.66
CA ILE A 58 -8.34 -4.99 -4.07
C ILE A 58 -8.22 -6.01 -2.95
N ALA A 59 -8.09 -5.56 -1.69
CA ALA A 59 -8.09 -6.46 -0.53
C ALA A 59 -9.40 -7.25 -0.41
N ALA A 60 -10.54 -6.60 -0.61
CA ALA A 60 -11.82 -7.29 -0.59
C ALA A 60 -11.97 -8.28 -1.75
N ALA A 61 -11.43 -7.96 -2.93
CA ALA A 61 -11.41 -8.88 -4.07
C ALA A 61 -10.52 -10.11 -3.78
N ALA A 62 -9.33 -9.92 -3.22
CA ALA A 62 -8.42 -10.99 -2.84
C ALA A 62 -9.05 -11.92 -1.79
N ALA A 63 -9.68 -11.35 -0.75
CA ALA A 63 -10.38 -12.13 0.27
C ALA A 63 -11.53 -12.97 -0.31
N ARG A 64 -12.32 -12.40 -1.24
CA ARG A 64 -13.39 -13.13 -1.94
C ARG A 64 -12.87 -14.25 -2.84
N ALA A 65 -11.68 -14.09 -3.38
CA ALA A 65 -10.98 -15.12 -4.16
C ALA A 65 -10.30 -16.17 -3.28
N GLY A 66 -10.44 -16.09 -1.95
CA GLY A 66 -9.89 -17.06 -1.00
C GLY A 66 -8.38 -16.94 -0.80
N LYS A 67 -7.78 -15.79 -1.14
CA LYS A 67 -6.34 -15.58 -1.01
C LYS A 67 -6.01 -14.96 0.34
N ASP A 68 -4.98 -15.49 0.99
CA ASP A 68 -4.40 -14.87 2.18
C ASP A 68 -3.72 -13.55 1.83
N ILE A 69 -3.70 -12.60 2.77
CA ILE A 69 -3.29 -11.23 2.46
C ILE A 69 -2.26 -10.71 3.47
N TYR A 70 -1.12 -10.27 2.97
CA TYR A 70 -0.26 -9.32 3.65
C TYR A 70 -0.54 -7.93 3.07
N GLY A 71 -1.30 -7.10 3.80
CA GLY A 71 -1.70 -5.77 3.36
C GLY A 71 -0.88 -4.67 4.02
N GLU A 72 -0.20 -3.83 3.23
CA GLU A 72 0.48 -2.65 3.78
C GLU A 72 -0.52 -1.67 4.42
N LYS A 73 -0.03 -0.86 5.32
CA LYS A 73 -0.79 0.26 5.90
C LYS A 73 -0.95 1.41 4.86
N PRO A 74 -2.00 2.20 4.94
CA PRO A 74 -3.24 2.00 5.71
C PRO A 74 -4.09 0.90 5.10
N LEU A 75 -4.89 0.25 5.92
CA LEU A 75 -5.74 -0.87 5.46
C LEU A 75 -6.75 -0.47 4.40
N THR A 76 -7.26 0.74 4.49
CA THR A 76 -8.30 1.30 3.62
C THR A 76 -8.25 2.82 3.65
N HIS A 77 -8.80 3.46 2.63
CA HIS A 77 -8.88 4.92 2.56
C HIS A 77 -10.01 5.49 3.45
N THR A 78 -11.09 4.72 3.65
CA THR A 78 -12.23 5.15 4.47
C THR A 78 -12.57 4.14 5.57
N LEU A 79 -13.20 4.63 6.66
CA LEU A 79 -13.70 3.77 7.73
C LEU A 79 -14.75 2.77 7.24
N ARG A 80 -15.57 3.16 6.26
CA ARG A 80 -16.57 2.27 5.67
C ARG A 80 -15.94 1.09 4.94
N GLU A 81 -14.92 1.35 4.15
CA GLU A 81 -14.14 0.30 3.49
C GLU A 81 -13.51 -0.65 4.51
N GLY A 82 -12.94 -0.10 5.60
CA GLY A 82 -12.36 -0.89 6.67
C GLY A 82 -13.37 -1.85 7.32
N ARG A 83 -14.60 -1.38 7.57
CA ARG A 83 -15.69 -2.23 8.09
C ARG A 83 -16.09 -3.32 7.11
N ILE A 84 -16.19 -3.00 5.82
CA ILE A 84 -16.51 -3.97 4.77
C ILE A 84 -15.39 -5.01 4.67
N LEU A 85 -14.13 -4.57 4.69
CA LEU A 85 -12.98 -5.45 4.62
C LEU A 85 -12.93 -6.43 5.80
N CYS A 86 -13.09 -5.95 7.03
CA CYS A 86 -13.18 -6.82 8.22
C CYS A 86 -14.27 -7.87 8.09
N GLY A 87 -15.46 -7.47 7.65
CA GLY A 87 -16.57 -8.41 7.40
C GLY A 87 -16.26 -9.42 6.31
N THR A 88 -15.55 -8.99 5.24
CA THR A 88 -15.17 -9.85 4.13
C THR A 88 -14.12 -10.88 4.56
N VAL A 89 -13.05 -10.45 5.24
CA VAL A 89 -12.00 -11.33 5.77
C VAL A 89 -12.60 -12.42 6.67
N ASN A 90 -13.45 -12.02 7.62
CA ASN A 90 -14.13 -12.97 8.52
C ASN A 90 -15.04 -13.95 7.76
N ARG A 91 -15.80 -13.45 6.79
CA ARG A 91 -16.75 -14.27 6.02
C ARG A 91 -16.04 -15.35 5.18
N TYR A 92 -14.92 -15.01 4.56
CA TYR A 92 -14.18 -15.91 3.69
C TYR A 92 -13.10 -16.71 4.43
N GLY A 93 -12.84 -16.40 5.71
CA GLY A 93 -11.94 -17.15 6.58
C GLY A 93 -10.48 -17.10 6.16
N ILE A 94 -10.08 -16.07 5.42
CA ILE A 94 -8.69 -15.88 4.97
C ILE A 94 -7.83 -15.31 6.10
N ILE A 95 -6.52 -15.50 6.01
CA ILE A 95 -5.56 -14.91 6.92
C ILE A 95 -5.22 -13.50 6.47
N TRP A 96 -5.30 -12.54 7.40
CA TRP A 96 -4.87 -11.16 7.20
C TRP A 96 -3.71 -10.80 8.10
N GLN A 97 -2.63 -10.29 7.51
CA GLN A 97 -1.52 -9.67 8.24
C GLN A 97 -1.34 -8.23 7.78
N THR A 98 -1.40 -7.30 8.73
CA THR A 98 -1.12 -5.89 8.43
C THR A 98 0.37 -5.62 8.36
N GLY A 99 0.82 -4.94 7.31
CA GLY A 99 2.17 -4.46 7.13
C GLY A 99 2.45 -3.22 7.97
N SER A 100 3.03 -3.42 9.15
CA SER A 100 3.50 -2.35 10.04
C SER A 100 4.92 -2.66 10.50
N TRP A 101 5.83 -2.72 9.54
CA TRP A 101 7.19 -3.21 9.71
C TRP A 101 8.00 -2.49 10.81
N GLN A 102 7.73 -1.19 11.05
CA GLN A 102 8.40 -0.45 12.12
C GLN A 102 8.18 -1.05 13.51
N ARG A 103 7.05 -1.72 13.74
CA ARG A 103 6.78 -2.43 15.01
C ARG A 103 7.71 -3.63 15.23
N SER A 104 8.36 -4.11 14.17
CA SER A 104 9.34 -5.21 14.22
C SER A 104 10.77 -4.72 14.37
N GLU A 105 11.03 -3.42 14.27
CA GLU A 105 12.34 -2.82 14.43
C GLU A 105 12.80 -2.89 15.91
N SER A 106 14.08 -3.22 16.11
CA SER A 106 14.65 -3.45 17.45
C SER A 106 14.62 -2.21 18.33
N ASN A 107 14.84 -1.02 17.77
CA ASN A 107 14.81 0.25 18.49
C ASN A 107 13.41 0.60 19.01
N PHE A 108 12.35 0.39 18.22
CA PHE A 108 10.96 0.59 18.67
C PHE A 108 10.58 -0.41 19.74
N ARG A 109 10.93 -1.68 19.54
CA ARG A 109 10.72 -2.73 20.54
C ARG A 109 11.42 -2.41 21.86
N PHE A 110 12.67 -1.96 21.80
CA PHE A 110 13.44 -1.58 22.98
C PHE A 110 12.80 -0.40 23.74
N ALA A 111 12.40 0.66 23.01
CA ALA A 111 11.71 1.80 23.61
C ALA A 111 10.41 1.36 24.32
N CYS A 112 9.60 0.53 23.69
CA CYS A 112 8.39 -0.02 24.31
C CYS A 112 8.71 -0.84 25.57
N GLN A 113 9.80 -1.62 25.57
CA GLN A 113 10.23 -2.39 26.75
C GLN A 113 10.65 -1.47 27.90
N LEU A 114 11.37 -0.38 27.64
CA LEU A 114 11.74 0.58 28.68
C LEU A 114 10.50 1.18 29.35
N VAL A 115 9.51 1.59 28.57
CA VAL A 115 8.25 2.15 29.08
C VAL A 115 7.48 1.11 29.89
N ARG A 116 7.25 -0.09 29.33
CA ARG A 116 6.46 -1.16 29.97
C ARG A 116 7.10 -1.68 31.26
N ASN A 117 8.41 -1.66 31.34
CA ASN A 117 9.15 -2.10 32.53
C ASN A 117 9.40 -0.96 33.54
N GLY A 118 8.73 0.18 33.38
CA GLY A 118 8.79 1.31 34.31
C GLY A 118 10.15 2.02 34.35
N ARG A 119 11.02 1.83 33.35
CA ARG A 119 12.38 2.41 33.33
C ARG A 119 12.38 3.94 33.22
N ILE A 120 11.30 4.52 32.72
CA ILE A 120 11.09 5.97 32.64
C ILE A 120 10.19 6.51 33.75
N GLY A 121 9.84 5.66 34.74
CA GLY A 121 8.88 6.00 35.78
C GLY A 121 7.43 5.97 35.29
N ARG A 122 6.56 6.63 36.09
CA ARG A 122 5.13 6.73 35.75
C ARG A 122 4.94 7.70 34.57
N VAL A 123 4.34 7.20 33.48
CA VAL A 123 3.96 8.04 32.35
C VAL A 123 2.78 8.93 32.75
N HIS A 124 2.92 10.24 32.63
CA HIS A 124 1.88 11.25 32.93
C HIS A 124 1.65 12.20 31.74
N THR A 125 2.57 12.27 30.80
CA THR A 125 2.49 13.11 29.61
C THR A 125 3.01 12.35 28.40
N ILE A 126 2.33 12.50 27.28
CA ILE A 126 2.76 11.98 25.98
C ILE A 126 2.74 13.15 25.00
N GLU A 127 3.89 13.44 24.41
CA GLU A 127 4.01 14.44 23.35
C GLU A 127 4.27 13.71 22.03
N VAL A 128 3.48 14.03 21.02
CA VAL A 128 3.59 13.44 19.68
C VAL A 128 3.89 14.54 18.68
N GLY A 129 5.00 14.39 17.96
CA GLY A 129 5.40 15.27 16.88
C GLY A 129 5.51 14.52 15.56
N LEU A 130 4.95 15.10 14.51
CA LEU A 130 5.16 14.66 13.14
C LEU A 130 5.96 15.72 12.39
N PRO A 131 6.74 15.34 11.36
CA PRO A 131 7.44 16.31 10.53
C PRO A 131 6.49 17.36 9.97
N ALA A 132 6.92 18.60 9.89
CA ALA A 132 6.13 19.68 9.28
C ALA A 132 6.09 19.52 7.75
N GLY A 133 4.92 19.82 7.16
CA GLY A 133 4.71 19.70 5.72
C GLY A 133 4.73 18.26 5.20
N HIS A 134 4.91 18.10 3.91
CA HIS A 134 5.00 16.79 3.26
C HIS A 134 6.32 16.62 2.52
N SER A 135 6.79 15.38 2.42
CA SER A 135 7.99 15.03 1.67
C SER A 135 7.70 14.89 0.18
N ASP A 136 8.63 15.22 -0.67
CA ASP A 136 8.57 14.96 -2.10
C ASP A 136 9.17 13.58 -2.39
N PHE A 137 8.40 12.53 -2.17
CA PHE A 137 8.83 11.14 -2.37
C PHE A 137 8.98 10.75 -3.84
N GLY A 138 8.29 11.46 -4.72
CA GLY A 138 8.31 11.21 -6.16
C GLY A 138 9.36 12.02 -6.92
N ASN A 139 9.99 13.00 -6.25
CA ASN A 139 10.83 14.02 -6.91
C ASN A 139 10.08 14.74 -8.04
N THR A 140 8.80 15.00 -7.82
CA THR A 140 7.90 15.58 -8.83
C THR A 140 7.34 16.95 -8.43
N ARG A 141 7.90 17.55 -7.36
CA ARG A 141 7.54 18.91 -6.94
C ARG A 141 7.84 19.89 -8.07
N GLY A 142 6.89 20.76 -8.38
CA GLY A 142 6.98 21.68 -9.51
C GLY A 142 6.56 21.06 -10.85
N GLN A 143 6.12 19.79 -10.87
CA GLN A 143 5.66 19.09 -12.08
C GLN A 143 4.12 18.95 -12.06
N GLU A 144 3.44 20.05 -11.75
CA GLU A 144 1.97 20.12 -11.68
C GLU A 144 1.33 20.40 -13.06
N THR A 145 2.13 20.63 -14.10
CA THR A 145 1.63 20.87 -15.46
C THR A 145 0.88 19.62 -15.95
N MET A 146 -0.37 19.84 -16.31
CA MET A 146 -1.24 18.79 -16.83
C MET A 146 -0.85 18.42 -18.25
N GLY A 147 -0.92 17.14 -18.56
CA GLY A 147 -0.58 16.60 -19.87
C GLY A 147 -1.14 15.20 -20.07
N PRO A 148 -0.83 14.55 -21.21
CA PRO A 148 -1.16 13.15 -21.39
C PRO A 148 -0.34 12.28 -20.41
N PRO A 149 -0.92 11.19 -19.88
CA PRO A 149 -0.14 10.22 -19.14
C PRO A 149 0.93 9.57 -20.03
N PRO A 150 2.06 9.12 -19.46
CA PRO A 150 3.05 8.37 -20.21
C PRO A 150 2.44 7.06 -20.72
N ALA A 151 2.92 6.58 -21.86
CA ALA A 151 2.33 5.42 -22.55
C ALA A 151 2.41 4.11 -21.75
N GLU A 152 3.35 4.01 -20.83
CA GLU A 152 3.55 2.86 -19.95
C GLU A 152 2.60 2.80 -18.78
N LEU A 153 1.92 3.90 -18.44
CA LEU A 153 1.02 4.01 -17.28
C LEU A 153 -0.45 3.94 -17.71
N ASP A 154 -1.17 2.94 -17.24
CA ASP A 154 -2.63 2.93 -17.31
C ASP A 154 -3.21 3.88 -16.25
N TYR A 155 -3.30 5.16 -16.62
CA TYR A 155 -3.74 6.21 -15.71
C TYR A 155 -5.21 6.11 -15.33
N GLU A 156 -6.09 5.60 -16.20
CA GLU A 156 -7.50 5.41 -15.88
C GLU A 156 -7.66 4.36 -14.79
N THR A 157 -6.95 3.24 -14.90
CA THR A 157 -6.89 2.23 -13.85
C THR A 157 -6.23 2.78 -12.60
N TRP A 158 -5.20 3.63 -12.71
CA TRP A 158 -4.60 4.28 -11.55
C TRP A 158 -5.60 5.14 -10.78
N LEU A 159 -6.40 5.96 -11.46
CA LEU A 159 -7.46 6.76 -10.84
C LEU A 159 -8.52 5.87 -10.18
N GLY A 160 -8.97 4.83 -10.86
CA GLY A 160 -9.91 3.85 -10.34
C GLY A 160 -11.16 4.47 -9.70
N PRO A 161 -11.38 4.27 -8.39
CA PRO A 161 -12.56 4.77 -7.69
C PRO A 161 -12.49 6.27 -7.34
N ALA A 162 -11.33 6.90 -7.50
CA ALA A 162 -11.15 8.31 -7.17
C ALA A 162 -11.84 9.21 -8.21
N PRO A 163 -12.18 10.46 -7.86
CA PRO A 163 -12.70 11.42 -8.83
C PRO A 163 -11.74 11.59 -10.01
N TRP A 164 -12.33 11.73 -11.20
CA TRP A 164 -11.52 11.98 -12.39
C TRP A 164 -10.72 13.29 -12.27
N ALA A 165 -9.45 13.21 -12.61
CA ALA A 165 -8.56 14.36 -12.65
C ALA A 165 -7.54 14.18 -13.78
N PRO A 166 -7.13 15.26 -14.48
CA PRO A 166 -6.12 15.17 -15.52
C PRO A 166 -4.77 14.74 -14.95
N TYR A 167 -3.99 14.03 -15.75
CA TYR A 167 -2.66 13.60 -15.34
C TYR A 167 -1.69 14.77 -15.16
N CYS A 168 -0.89 14.70 -14.11
CA CYS A 168 0.39 15.42 -13.99
C CYS A 168 1.36 14.55 -13.17
N PRO A 169 2.68 14.67 -13.37
CA PRO A 169 3.65 13.86 -12.63
C PRO A 169 3.56 14.03 -11.11
N ALA A 170 3.26 15.24 -10.62
CA ALA A 170 3.13 15.54 -9.19
C ALA A 170 1.96 14.80 -8.51
N ARG A 171 1.01 14.27 -9.28
CA ARG A 171 -0.16 13.55 -8.75
C ARG A 171 0.12 12.09 -8.42
N VAL A 172 0.95 11.44 -9.23
CA VAL A 172 1.30 10.02 -9.11
C VAL A 172 2.64 9.82 -8.40
N HIS A 173 3.28 8.66 -8.50
CA HIS A 173 4.66 8.39 -8.07
C HIS A 173 4.96 8.76 -6.61
N LYS A 174 4.15 8.20 -5.68
CA LYS A 174 4.25 8.37 -4.22
C LYS A 174 3.67 9.68 -3.67
N ASN A 175 3.65 10.79 -4.41
CA ASN A 175 3.11 12.06 -3.93
C ASN A 175 1.58 12.11 -3.86
N TRP A 176 0.90 11.13 -4.44
CA TRP A 176 -0.54 10.89 -4.22
C TRP A 176 -0.94 10.85 -2.74
N ARG A 177 -0.03 10.51 -1.84
CA ARG A 177 -0.25 10.45 -0.39
C ARG A 177 -0.77 11.76 0.19
N TRP A 178 -0.44 12.88 -0.44
CA TRP A 178 -0.79 14.24 0.01
C TRP A 178 -2.07 14.77 -0.61
N ILE A 179 -2.67 14.02 -1.52
CA ILE A 179 -3.91 14.37 -2.21
C ILE A 179 -5.05 13.57 -1.60
N TYR A 180 -6.03 14.26 -1.02
CA TYR A 180 -7.09 13.65 -0.23
C TYR A 180 -7.92 12.60 -1.00
N ASP A 181 -8.07 12.75 -2.31
CA ASP A 181 -8.77 11.78 -3.16
C ASP A 181 -8.06 10.41 -3.24
N TYR A 182 -6.78 10.35 -2.93
CA TYR A 182 -5.95 9.14 -3.11
C TYR A 182 -5.31 8.63 -1.82
N GLY A 183 -5.10 9.51 -0.83
CA GLY A 183 -4.43 9.17 0.41
C GLY A 183 -4.84 10.02 1.59
N GLY A 184 -4.60 9.51 2.80
CA GLY A 184 -4.96 10.18 4.05
C GLY A 184 -3.90 11.13 4.61
N GLY A 185 -2.92 11.51 3.78
CA GLY A 185 -1.86 12.43 4.16
C GLY A 185 -0.94 11.88 5.24
N GLN A 186 -0.21 12.77 5.89
CA GLN A 186 0.84 12.42 6.83
C GLN A 186 0.36 11.63 8.04
N LEU A 187 -0.83 11.96 8.55
CA LEU A 187 -1.39 11.23 9.69
C LEU A 187 -1.60 9.75 9.35
N MET A 188 -2.24 9.47 8.23
CA MET A 188 -2.53 8.10 7.82
C MET A 188 -1.27 7.32 7.42
N ASP A 189 -0.32 8.01 6.77
CA ASP A 189 0.95 7.41 6.37
C ASP A 189 1.83 7.01 7.57
N TRP A 190 1.82 7.78 8.67
CA TRP A 190 2.66 7.53 9.85
C TRP A 190 1.97 6.74 10.95
N VAL A 191 0.72 7.07 11.28
CA VAL A 191 -0.01 6.42 12.39
C VAL A 191 -0.13 4.91 12.19
N GLY A 192 -0.34 4.45 10.96
CA GLY A 192 -0.43 3.03 10.63
C GLY A 192 0.79 2.19 11.02
N HIS A 193 1.95 2.82 11.24
CA HIS A 193 3.15 2.12 11.70
C HIS A 193 3.24 1.99 13.23
N HIS A 194 2.65 2.91 13.98
CA HIS A 194 2.95 3.10 15.41
C HIS A 194 1.79 2.80 16.35
N VAL A 195 0.56 2.73 15.84
CA VAL A 195 -0.68 2.57 16.65
C VAL A 195 -1.27 1.18 16.50
#